data_4480a4e6479bfd7294aaa6909248e4f7
#
_entry.id   4480a4e6479bfd7294aaa6909248e4f7
#
_cell.length_a   1.000
_cell.length_b   1.000
_cell.length_c   1.000
_cell.angle_alpha   90.00
_cell.angle_beta   90.00
_cell.angle_gamma   90.00
#
_symmetry.space_group_name_H-M   'P 1'
#
loop_
_entity.id
_entity.type
_entity.pdbx_description
1 polymer ?
#
loop_
_entity_poly.entity_id
_entity_poly.type
_entity_poly.pdbx_seq_one_letter_code
_entity_poly.pdbx_strand_id
1 'polypeptide(L)'
;GVVKFFLSDKIVGKKIVLLDNVQDPGNVGTIIRSALAFNVSTIVLSMDSVNIYNDKLIRSTEGCMFNMNIVRMDLNQAIDKIHDMGIKVYYADMHGNINLDNSEVKDYALVLGSEGKGISSYIKEKADEGINIPMNSKCESLNVGVSGSIIMYKFR
;
A
#
# COMPACT_ATOMS: atom_id res chain seq x y z
N GLY A 1 -6.95 18.13 -23.42
CA GLY A 1 -7.19 18.90 -22.20
C GLY A 1 -6.04 18.73 -21.21
N VAL A 2 -5.77 19.75 -20.44
CA VAL A 2 -4.79 19.68 -19.35
C VAL A 2 -5.53 19.36 -18.06
N VAL A 3 -5.23 18.21 -17.46
CA VAL A 3 -5.74 17.85 -16.15
C VAL A 3 -4.70 18.20 -15.11
N LYS A 4 -5.08 19.05 -14.17
CA LYS A 4 -4.22 19.41 -13.04
C LYS A 4 -4.41 18.39 -11.94
N PHE A 5 -3.40 17.55 -11.71
CA PHE A 5 -3.39 16.60 -10.62
C PHE A 5 -2.57 17.14 -9.46
N PHE A 6 -3.12 17.09 -8.27
CA PHE A 6 -2.42 17.52 -7.07
C PHE A 6 -2.23 16.34 -6.12
N LEU A 7 -0.97 16.14 -5.69
CA LEU A 7 -0.71 15.33 -4.52
C LEU A 7 -1.34 16.00 -3.29
N SER A 8 -2.04 15.22 -2.49
CA SER A 8 -2.51 15.67 -1.20
C SER A 8 -1.35 15.72 -0.20
N ASP A 9 -1.48 16.51 0.83
CA ASP A 9 -0.57 16.54 1.98
C ASP A 9 -1.19 15.91 3.24
N LYS A 10 -2.43 15.40 3.14
CA LYS A 10 -3.19 14.85 4.27
C LYS A 10 -3.56 13.40 4.06
N ILE A 11 -3.31 12.59 5.10
CA ILE A 11 -3.82 11.23 5.20
C ILE A 11 -5.24 11.32 5.73
N VAL A 12 -6.20 10.75 4.98
CA VAL A 12 -7.62 10.76 5.33
C VAL A 12 -8.19 9.35 5.35
N GLY A 13 -9.27 9.16 6.11
CA GLY A 13 -9.98 7.89 6.18
C GLY A 13 -9.32 6.87 7.09
N LYS A 14 -9.82 5.64 7.04
CA LYS A 14 -9.43 4.57 7.97
C LYS A 14 -8.86 3.32 7.29
N LYS A 15 -8.78 3.33 5.97
CA LYS A 15 -8.14 2.29 5.17
C LYS A 15 -7.05 2.96 4.34
N ILE A 16 -5.80 2.66 4.67
CA ILE A 16 -4.64 3.35 4.14
C ILE A 16 -3.65 2.31 3.60
N VAL A 17 -3.06 2.59 2.44
CA VAL A 17 -2.00 1.75 1.87
C VAL A 17 -0.73 2.59 1.73
N LEU A 18 0.38 2.06 2.24
CA LEU A 18 1.69 2.71 2.16
C LEU A 18 2.59 1.87 1.24
N LEU A 19 3.27 2.53 0.32
CA LEU A 19 4.20 1.89 -0.61
C LEU A 19 5.64 2.22 -0.24
N ASP A 20 6.36 1.20 0.25
CA ASP A 20 7.76 1.31 0.66
C ASP A 20 8.67 1.02 -0.52
N ASN A 21 9.12 2.07 -1.19
CA ASN A 21 10.06 1.99 -2.32
C ASN A 21 9.57 1.11 -3.47
N VAL A 22 8.30 1.20 -3.80
CA VAL A 22 7.71 0.51 -4.96
C VAL A 22 7.90 1.38 -6.20
N GLN A 23 8.76 0.94 -7.12
CA GLN A 23 9.21 1.73 -8.26
C GLN A 23 8.59 1.31 -9.59
N ASP A 24 8.10 0.09 -9.71
CA ASP A 24 7.49 -0.37 -10.95
C ASP A 24 6.11 0.31 -11.19
N PRO A 25 5.98 1.09 -12.27
CA PRO A 25 4.73 1.80 -12.55
C PRO A 25 3.52 0.88 -12.72
N GLY A 26 3.70 -0.30 -13.29
CA GLY A 26 2.63 -1.29 -13.47
C GLY A 26 2.11 -1.80 -12.13
N ASN A 27 3.00 -2.10 -11.19
CA ASN A 27 2.64 -2.55 -9.85
C ASN A 27 1.90 -1.46 -9.07
N VAL A 28 2.40 -0.24 -9.12
CA VAL A 28 1.74 0.89 -8.44
C VAL A 28 0.36 1.15 -9.06
N GLY A 29 0.24 1.08 -10.37
CA GLY A 29 -1.05 1.20 -11.06
C GLY A 29 -2.05 0.13 -10.65
N THR A 30 -1.63 -1.12 -10.55
CA THR A 30 -2.45 -2.24 -10.04
C THR A 30 -2.91 -1.97 -8.61
N ILE A 31 -2.01 -1.51 -7.75
CA ILE A 31 -2.33 -1.19 -6.36
C ILE A 31 -3.36 -0.05 -6.29
N ILE A 32 -3.19 1.01 -7.07
CA ILE A 32 -4.13 2.14 -7.10
C ILE A 32 -5.53 1.67 -7.54
N ARG A 33 -5.62 0.84 -8.58
CA ARG A 33 -6.89 0.29 -9.04
C ARG A 33 -7.58 -0.55 -7.97
N SER A 34 -6.84 -1.46 -7.34
CA SER A 34 -7.37 -2.31 -6.27
C SER A 34 -7.76 -1.49 -5.04
N ALA A 35 -6.98 -0.49 -4.69
CA ALA A 35 -7.26 0.41 -3.58
C ALA A 35 -8.60 1.13 -3.77
N LEU A 36 -8.83 1.70 -4.94
CA LEU A 36 -10.12 2.32 -5.25
C LEU A 36 -11.26 1.31 -5.21
N ALA A 37 -11.07 0.13 -5.82
CA ALA A 37 -12.09 -0.92 -5.89
C ALA A 37 -12.50 -1.43 -4.49
N PHE A 38 -11.58 -1.45 -3.54
CA PHE A 38 -11.78 -2.02 -2.20
C PHE A 38 -11.85 -0.96 -1.10
N ASN A 39 -12.25 0.27 -1.46
CA ASN A 39 -12.57 1.36 -0.54
C ASN A 39 -11.40 1.85 0.31
N VAL A 40 -10.17 1.74 -0.17
CA VAL A 40 -9.02 2.39 0.45
C VAL A 40 -9.18 3.91 0.31
N SER A 41 -8.92 4.63 1.39
CA SER A 41 -9.12 6.09 1.45
C SER A 41 -7.89 6.86 0.99
N THR A 42 -6.70 6.39 1.33
CA THR A 42 -5.44 7.08 1.05
C THR A 42 -4.35 6.11 0.64
N ILE A 43 -3.58 6.49 -0.37
CA ILE A 43 -2.31 5.83 -0.72
C ILE A 43 -1.16 6.77 -0.36
N VAL A 44 -0.20 6.28 0.39
CA VAL A 44 1.02 7.01 0.74
C VAL A 44 2.19 6.40 -0.03
N LEU A 45 2.84 7.21 -0.85
CA LEU A 45 4.07 6.85 -1.57
C LEU A 45 5.28 7.31 -0.77
N SER A 46 6.24 6.41 -0.53
CA SER A 46 7.54 6.82 0.00
C SER A 46 8.25 7.77 -0.96
N MET A 47 9.23 8.50 -0.47
CA MET A 47 9.98 9.47 -1.29
C MET A 47 10.69 8.80 -2.47
N ASP A 48 11.07 7.52 -2.33
CA ASP A 48 11.79 6.75 -3.35
C ASP A 48 10.87 5.91 -4.26
N SER A 49 9.57 5.97 -4.07
CA SER A 49 8.60 5.30 -4.93
C SER A 49 8.48 6.02 -6.28
N VAL A 50 7.84 5.35 -7.25
CA VAL A 50 7.66 5.88 -8.61
C VAL A 50 7.08 7.29 -8.61
N ASN A 51 7.50 8.10 -9.57
CA ASN A 51 6.93 9.43 -9.78
C ASN A 51 5.47 9.30 -10.27
N ILE A 52 4.56 9.98 -9.58
CA ILE A 52 3.12 9.94 -9.90
C ILE A 52 2.79 10.48 -11.30
N TYR A 53 3.66 11.29 -11.88
CA TYR A 53 3.51 11.84 -13.23
C TYR A 53 4.11 10.94 -14.32
N ASN A 54 4.61 9.76 -13.97
CA ASN A 54 5.11 8.78 -14.92
C ASN A 54 3.97 8.34 -15.86
N ASP A 55 4.20 8.44 -17.19
CA ASP A 55 3.18 8.13 -18.19
C ASP A 55 2.67 6.68 -18.11
N LYS A 56 3.55 5.74 -17.86
CA LYS A 56 3.19 4.32 -17.71
C LYS A 56 2.31 4.12 -16.46
N LEU A 57 2.62 4.82 -15.36
CA LEU A 57 1.81 4.79 -14.16
C LEU A 57 0.41 5.33 -14.45
N ILE A 58 0.32 6.51 -15.03
CA ILE A 58 -0.97 7.16 -15.35
C ILE A 58 -1.84 6.22 -16.19
N ARG A 59 -1.27 5.63 -17.25
CA ARG A 59 -2.01 4.69 -18.11
C ARG A 59 -2.43 3.43 -17.35
N SER A 60 -1.57 2.89 -16.50
CA SER A 60 -1.83 1.65 -15.77
C SER A 60 -2.94 1.78 -14.72
N THR A 61 -3.26 2.98 -14.28
CA THR A 61 -4.34 3.23 -13.32
C THR A 61 -5.73 3.23 -13.95
N GLU A 62 -5.84 3.27 -15.29
CA GLU A 62 -7.14 3.35 -15.98
C GLU A 62 -8.03 4.49 -15.44
N GLY A 63 -7.41 5.62 -15.09
CA GLY A 63 -8.11 6.78 -14.52
C GLY A 63 -8.42 6.71 -13.03
N CYS A 64 -8.18 5.57 -12.37
CA CYS A 64 -8.50 5.41 -10.94
C CYS A 64 -7.75 6.39 -10.05
N MET A 65 -6.53 6.77 -10.42
CA MET A 65 -5.72 7.71 -9.63
C MET A 65 -6.40 9.06 -9.41
N PHE A 66 -7.26 9.50 -10.30
CA PHE A 66 -7.96 10.78 -10.18
C PHE A 66 -9.08 10.77 -9.14
N ASN A 67 -9.44 9.59 -8.65
CA ASN A 67 -10.44 9.38 -7.60
C ASN A 67 -9.83 8.91 -6.28
N MET A 68 -8.50 8.92 -6.18
CA MET A 68 -7.76 8.51 -4.97
C MET A 68 -7.07 9.68 -4.31
N ASN A 69 -7.09 9.69 -2.98
CA ASN A 69 -6.23 10.57 -2.20
C ASN A 69 -4.82 9.96 -2.18
N ILE A 70 -3.87 10.62 -2.86
CA ILE A 70 -2.50 10.15 -2.94
C ILE A 70 -1.58 11.17 -2.29
N VAL A 71 -0.74 10.71 -1.38
CA VAL A 71 0.21 11.49 -0.60
C VAL A 71 1.62 10.95 -0.84
N ARG A 72 2.60 11.83 -0.99
CA ARG A 72 4.01 11.45 -0.98
C ARG A 72 4.65 12.04 0.27
N MET A 73 5.22 11.18 1.11
CA MET A 73 5.86 11.61 2.35
C MET A 73 6.78 10.54 2.89
N ASP A 74 7.65 10.92 3.82
CA ASP A 74 8.44 9.98 4.61
C ASP A 74 7.53 9.00 5.36
N LEU A 75 7.81 7.70 5.24
CA LEU A 75 6.93 6.67 5.82
C LEU A 75 7.00 6.62 7.34
N ASN A 76 8.11 7.00 7.98
CA ASN A 76 8.16 7.11 9.44
C ASN A 76 7.16 8.15 9.93
N GLN A 77 7.11 9.31 9.27
CA GLN A 77 6.16 10.37 9.60
C GLN A 77 4.72 9.92 9.31
N ALA A 78 4.50 9.21 8.20
CA ALA A 78 3.19 8.68 7.85
C ALA A 78 2.68 7.71 8.93
N ILE A 79 3.51 6.78 9.37
CA ILE A 79 3.16 5.80 10.40
C ILE A 79 2.84 6.50 11.73
N ASP A 80 3.61 7.51 12.14
CA ASP A 80 3.31 8.29 13.34
C ASP A 80 1.94 8.95 13.26
N LYS A 81 1.62 9.58 12.13
CA LYS A 81 0.30 10.19 11.91
C LYS A 81 -0.83 9.17 11.97
N ILE A 82 -0.62 7.99 11.37
CA ILE A 82 -1.60 6.90 11.35
C ILE A 82 -1.83 6.36 12.77
N HIS A 83 -0.77 6.17 13.55
CA HIS A 83 -0.88 5.78 14.96
C HIS A 83 -1.65 6.82 15.78
N ASP A 84 -1.41 8.12 15.54
CA ASP A 84 -2.16 9.20 16.18
C ASP A 84 -3.66 9.17 15.84
N MET A 85 -4.02 8.61 14.68
CA MET A 85 -5.41 8.37 14.28
C MET A 85 -6.04 7.12 14.94
N GLY A 86 -5.27 6.37 15.72
CA GLY A 86 -5.71 5.14 16.36
C GLY A 86 -5.81 3.93 15.43
N ILE A 87 -5.09 3.94 14.32
CA ILE A 87 -5.13 2.87 13.30
C ILE A 87 -3.87 2.02 13.41
N LYS A 88 -4.04 0.69 13.43
CA LYS A 88 -2.93 -0.26 13.39
C LYS A 88 -2.27 -0.29 12.02
N VAL A 89 -0.96 -0.42 12.02
CA VAL A 89 -0.13 -0.53 10.82
C VAL A 89 0.34 -1.97 10.64
N TYR A 90 -0.09 -2.57 9.56
CA TYR A 90 0.33 -3.91 9.13
C TYR A 90 1.33 -3.81 8.00
N TYR A 91 2.17 -4.82 7.84
CA TYR A 91 3.03 -4.95 6.67
C TYR A 91 2.88 -6.33 6.05
N ALA A 92 2.91 -6.40 4.73
CA ALA A 92 2.82 -7.67 4.00
C ALA A 92 4.18 -8.36 4.01
N ASP A 93 4.26 -9.54 4.61
CA ASP A 93 5.48 -10.33 4.70
C ASP A 93 5.13 -11.82 4.78
N MET A 94 5.82 -12.66 3.99
CA MET A 94 5.60 -14.11 4.01
C MET A 94 5.87 -14.76 5.37
N HIS A 95 6.66 -14.11 6.21
CA HIS A 95 6.97 -14.55 7.58
C HIS A 95 6.15 -13.78 8.64
N GLY A 96 5.13 -13.04 8.22
CA GLY A 96 4.24 -12.33 9.15
C GLY A 96 3.53 -13.29 10.10
N ASN A 97 3.29 -12.83 11.32
CA ASN A 97 2.66 -13.62 12.38
C ASN A 97 1.12 -13.71 12.25
N ILE A 98 0.52 -12.81 11.49
CA ILE A 98 -0.93 -12.81 11.24
C ILE A 98 -1.22 -13.57 9.95
N ASN A 99 -2.00 -14.64 10.07
CA ASN A 99 -2.52 -15.36 8.90
C ASN A 99 -3.73 -14.61 8.34
N LEU A 100 -3.66 -14.23 7.07
CA LEU A 100 -4.70 -13.46 6.41
C LEU A 100 -6.08 -14.14 6.46
N ASP A 101 -6.13 -15.46 6.31
CA ASP A 101 -7.41 -16.19 6.29
C ASP A 101 -8.17 -16.08 7.62
N ASN A 102 -7.43 -15.98 8.72
CA ASN A 102 -7.98 -15.94 10.07
C ASN A 102 -8.13 -14.52 10.62
N SER A 103 -7.83 -13.51 9.80
CA SER A 103 -7.87 -12.12 10.22
C SER A 103 -9.17 -11.44 9.83
N GLU A 104 -9.72 -10.66 10.76
CA GLU A 104 -10.83 -9.74 10.52
C GLU A 104 -10.38 -8.34 10.92
N VAL A 105 -10.15 -7.49 9.93
CA VAL A 105 -9.65 -6.13 10.15
C VAL A 105 -10.56 -5.16 9.41
N LYS A 106 -11.07 -4.17 10.14
CA LYS A 106 -11.97 -3.16 9.58
C LYS A 106 -11.21 -1.89 9.18
N ASP A 107 -10.44 -1.35 10.12
CA ASP A 107 -9.64 -0.15 9.94
C ASP A 107 -8.17 -0.56 9.93
N TYR A 108 -7.41 -0.14 8.94
CA TYR A 108 -6.03 -0.58 8.80
C TYR A 108 -5.18 0.40 8.01
N ALA A 109 -3.90 0.33 8.25
CA ALA A 109 -2.87 0.79 7.33
C ALA A 109 -2.02 -0.42 6.90
N LEU A 110 -1.80 -0.59 5.62
CA LEU A 110 -1.05 -1.72 5.04
C LEU A 110 0.19 -1.22 4.32
N VAL A 111 1.35 -1.66 4.74
CA VAL A 111 2.62 -1.39 4.05
C VAL A 111 2.92 -2.51 3.07
N LEU A 112 3.20 -2.13 1.82
CA LEU A 112 3.65 -3.01 0.75
C LEU A 112 5.07 -2.60 0.35
N GLY A 113 5.98 -3.57 0.28
CA GLY A 113 7.38 -3.32 -0.04
C GLY A 113 7.75 -3.64 -1.48
N SER A 114 8.95 -3.23 -1.88
CA SER A 114 9.48 -3.52 -3.20
C SER A 114 9.72 -5.03 -3.39
N GLU A 115 9.60 -5.51 -4.63
CA GLU A 115 9.78 -6.93 -4.95
C GLU A 115 11.20 -7.45 -4.66
N GLY A 116 12.22 -6.61 -4.83
CA GLY A 116 13.62 -7.02 -4.62
C GLY A 116 14.08 -6.97 -3.17
N LYS A 117 13.59 -6.00 -2.40
CA LYS A 117 14.07 -5.73 -1.04
C LYS A 117 13.03 -6.01 0.05
N GLY A 118 11.76 -6.18 -0.32
CA GLY A 118 10.68 -6.29 0.65
C GLY A 118 10.47 -5.02 1.46
N ILE A 119 9.99 -5.17 2.68
CA ILE A 119 9.74 -4.06 3.60
C ILE A 119 11.07 -3.66 4.29
N SER A 120 11.33 -2.36 4.36
CA SER A 120 12.48 -1.82 5.08
C SER A 120 12.46 -2.22 6.58
N SER A 121 13.62 -2.52 7.15
CA SER A 121 13.72 -2.96 8.55
C SER A 121 13.13 -1.95 9.53
N TYR A 122 13.36 -0.66 9.31
CA TYR A 122 12.84 0.39 10.17
C TYR A 122 11.31 0.48 10.15
N ILE A 123 10.68 0.12 9.02
CA ILE A 123 9.22 0.03 8.89
C ILE A 123 8.70 -1.15 9.71
N LYS A 124 9.35 -2.33 9.61
CA LYS A 124 8.94 -3.51 10.40
C LYS A 124 9.01 -3.26 11.90
N GLU A 125 10.03 -2.53 12.36
CA GLU A 125 10.17 -2.18 13.77
C GLU A 125 9.07 -1.23 14.25
N LYS A 126 8.64 -0.32 13.40
CA LYS A 126 7.65 0.71 13.73
C LYS A 126 6.20 0.26 13.53
N ALA A 127 5.96 -0.62 12.56
CA ALA A 127 4.65 -1.20 12.30
C ALA A 127 4.24 -2.15 13.43
N ASP A 128 2.96 -2.44 13.53
CA ASP A 128 2.42 -3.23 14.62
C ASP A 128 2.52 -4.73 14.37
N GLU A 129 2.16 -5.20 13.17
CA GLU A 129 2.09 -6.64 12.88
C GLU A 129 2.37 -6.95 11.42
N GLY A 130 2.97 -8.11 11.17
CA GLY A 130 3.17 -8.65 9.82
C GLY A 130 2.04 -9.58 9.40
N ILE A 131 1.52 -9.43 8.18
CA ILE A 131 0.48 -10.28 7.62
C ILE A 131 1.11 -11.17 6.55
N ASN A 132 0.84 -12.48 6.65
CA ASN A 132 1.18 -13.43 5.61
C ASN A 132 -0.08 -13.89 4.85
N ILE A 133 0.10 -14.10 3.55
CA ILE A 133 -0.90 -14.75 2.70
C ILE A 133 -0.53 -16.25 2.67
N PRO A 134 -1.40 -17.14 3.17
CA PRO A 134 -1.13 -18.57 3.07
C PRO A 134 -1.00 -19.00 1.61
N MET A 135 0.10 -19.64 1.27
CA MET A 135 0.36 -20.11 -0.10
C MET A 135 1.20 -21.40 -0.10
N ASN A 136 1.27 -22.03 -1.26
CA ASN A 136 2.10 -23.21 -1.45
C ASN A 136 3.58 -22.87 -1.18
N SER A 137 4.25 -23.70 -0.38
CA SER A 137 5.66 -23.49 0.02
C SER A 137 6.66 -23.50 -1.15
N LYS A 138 6.26 -24.01 -2.31
CA LYS A 138 7.08 -23.96 -3.53
C LYS A 138 7.08 -22.59 -4.22
N CYS A 139 6.17 -21.70 -3.82
CA CYS A 139 6.11 -20.32 -4.30
C CYS A 139 6.84 -19.43 -3.31
N GLU A 140 7.91 -18.76 -3.76
CA GLU A 140 8.73 -17.92 -2.87
C GLU A 140 8.04 -16.60 -2.51
N SER A 141 7.34 -15.99 -3.47
CA SER A 141 6.64 -14.72 -3.26
C SER A 141 5.59 -14.48 -4.33
N LEU A 142 4.65 -13.59 -4.04
CA LEU A 142 3.72 -13.04 -5.01
C LEU A 142 4.19 -11.66 -5.47
N ASN A 143 3.81 -11.28 -6.68
CA ASN A 143 3.91 -9.91 -7.15
C ASN A 143 3.27 -8.95 -6.14
N VAL A 144 3.89 -7.80 -5.89
CA VAL A 144 3.43 -6.84 -4.87
C VAL A 144 2.03 -6.30 -5.15
N GLY A 145 1.68 -6.06 -6.42
CA GLY A 145 0.33 -5.65 -6.80
C GLY A 145 -0.70 -6.73 -6.54
N VAL A 146 -0.36 -7.98 -6.78
CA VAL A 146 -1.22 -9.14 -6.51
C VAL A 146 -1.41 -9.35 -5.01
N SER A 147 -0.34 -9.40 -4.23
CA SER A 147 -0.44 -9.59 -2.78
C SER A 147 -1.20 -8.46 -2.11
N GLY A 148 -0.93 -7.22 -2.49
CA GLY A 148 -1.67 -6.06 -2.00
C GLY A 148 -3.16 -6.14 -2.33
N SER A 149 -3.51 -6.54 -3.55
CA SER A 149 -4.91 -6.69 -3.96
C SER A 149 -5.65 -7.76 -3.16
N ILE A 150 -5.01 -8.89 -2.88
CA ILE A 150 -5.59 -9.97 -2.07
C ILE A 150 -5.89 -9.47 -0.65
N ILE A 151 -4.93 -8.79 -0.02
CA ILE A 151 -5.11 -8.28 1.35
C ILE A 151 -6.20 -7.21 1.38
N MET A 152 -6.18 -6.25 0.46
CA MET A 152 -7.20 -5.20 0.38
C MET A 152 -8.61 -5.78 0.14
N TYR A 153 -8.73 -6.82 -0.68
CA TYR A 153 -10.00 -7.51 -0.90
C TYR A 153 -10.50 -8.16 0.37
N LYS A 154 -9.63 -8.82 1.13
CA LYS A 154 -9.99 -9.47 2.40
C LYS A 154 -10.48 -8.44 3.43
N PHE A 155 -9.88 -7.26 3.46
CA PHE A 155 -10.17 -6.19 4.43
C PHE A 155 -11.16 -5.11 3.92
N ARG A 156 -11.82 -5.36 2.79
CA ARG A 156 -12.77 -4.41 2.22
C ARG A 156 -14.01 -4.16 3.06
#